data_46934aa7134b9e8d257b8ad276dabf82
#
_entry.id   46934aa7134b9e8d257b8ad276dabf82
#
_cell.length_a   1.000
_cell.length_b   1.000
_cell.length_c   1.000
_cell.angle_alpha   90.00
_cell.angle_beta   90.00
_cell.angle_gamma   90.00
#
_symmetry.space_group_name_H-M   'P 1'
#
loop_
_entity.id
_entity.type
_entity.pdbx_description
1 polymer ?
#
loop_
_entity_poly.entity_id
_entity_poly.type
_entity_poly.pdbx_seq_one_letter_code
_entity_poly.pdbx_strand_id
1 'polypeptide(L)'
;MSDRIPPSSSQLPSPETASSAQVDDLGQSARRGALFIPLAKLWFLVAALLLQLLLPRALGDSALYGVWTLVSSWLSTVNNVMITATIQAVAYFAARGTSAVEHAKRTALRMNLLIGGGASALFFLLAPVIANFEHDVELIPQLQLGSLIILGYSFYAVFVGAANGARQFHKQAGLDITFATLRTGLVLLFATLMHSTLAAFGGWVIAAGVILVLSVLLVGLPKPVDGEPIPVKTMLGFGTWLALYLLGLNALMFVDGWWLKRLYTEALGGVSSAEVKRTVDAVVGVYGAAQTVARLPYQLIVAVTFIVFPLLSAPAVQADRARTQRYISATLRYSLIAMLGLVAALGVRPQATLRLLFPPEYMVGGSALAILLGSYVCFSLFSIVGTITNSLGRTVQTAVLGWATFCLTALSVYLSISHALQLGEQPLRAAALGLLVGMGGGLLVGLVYLWQTLQSSLPILTLLRTGLALGTVMVLGRFWPVAGSAGLLGSKVGTILCAGLAGIVYLMVLLLSGELSIKELALLRRERPQSPTVDA
;
A
#
# COMPACT_ATOMS: atom_id res chain seq x y z
N MET A 1 23.54 -33.14 -12.86
CA MET A 1 24.50 -32.34 -12.09
C MET A 1 23.84 -32.10 -10.74
N SER A 2 24.43 -32.74 -9.72
CA SER A 2 23.83 -32.98 -8.41
C SER A 2 23.64 -31.72 -7.59
N ASP A 3 22.42 -31.56 -7.11
CA ASP A 3 22.00 -30.62 -6.07
C ASP A 3 22.82 -30.77 -4.81
N ARG A 4 23.62 -29.76 -4.48
CA ARG A 4 24.14 -29.60 -3.12
C ARG A 4 23.26 -28.64 -2.38
N ILE A 5 22.31 -29.18 -1.63
CA ILE A 5 21.61 -28.52 -0.52
C ILE A 5 22.71 -28.06 0.46
N PRO A 6 22.74 -26.77 0.88
CA PRO A 6 23.66 -26.35 1.93
C PRO A 6 23.26 -27.02 3.26
N PRO A 7 24.23 -27.34 4.13
CA PRO A 7 23.98 -28.12 5.34
C PRO A 7 23.03 -27.40 6.28
N SER A 8 22.10 -28.19 6.80
CA SER A 8 21.13 -27.85 7.83
C SER A 8 21.81 -27.38 9.12
N SER A 9 21.19 -26.38 9.74
CA SER A 9 21.22 -26.11 11.19
C SER A 9 22.58 -26.05 11.87
N SER A 10 23.29 -24.93 11.77
CA SER A 10 24.13 -24.50 12.89
C SER A 10 23.22 -23.90 13.97
N GLN A 11 23.13 -24.62 15.05
CA GLN A 11 22.47 -24.44 16.31
C GLN A 11 22.24 -22.95 16.68
N LEU A 12 20.97 -22.56 16.75
CA LEU A 12 20.57 -21.47 17.64
C LEU A 12 21.09 -21.80 19.04
N PRO A 13 21.71 -20.87 19.77
CA PRO A 13 22.10 -21.11 21.15
C PRO A 13 20.87 -21.57 21.92
N SER A 14 21.03 -22.65 22.68
CA SER A 14 19.97 -23.22 23.50
C SER A 14 19.43 -22.15 24.48
N PRO A 15 18.13 -22.15 24.82
CA PRO A 15 17.52 -21.18 25.73
C PRO A 15 18.16 -21.16 27.14
N GLU A 16 18.95 -22.14 27.48
CA GLU A 16 19.56 -22.33 28.81
C GLU A 16 20.77 -21.42 29.13
N THR A 17 21.31 -20.66 28.16
CA THR A 17 22.49 -19.80 28.37
C THR A 17 22.19 -18.31 28.43
N ALA A 18 20.94 -17.87 28.22
CA ALA A 18 20.54 -16.49 28.38
C ALA A 18 20.25 -16.21 29.87
N SER A 19 20.95 -15.23 30.50
CA SER A 19 20.65 -14.82 31.88
C SER A 19 19.18 -14.34 31.95
N SER A 20 18.51 -14.57 33.10
CA SER A 20 17.13 -14.15 33.35
C SER A 20 16.89 -12.65 33.02
N ALA A 21 17.88 -11.82 33.27
CA ALA A 21 17.88 -10.39 32.95
C ALA A 21 17.81 -10.14 31.41
N GLN A 22 18.45 -10.98 30.58
CA GLN A 22 18.35 -10.85 29.13
C GLN A 22 16.98 -11.29 28.59
N VAL A 23 16.37 -12.30 29.20
CA VAL A 23 15.02 -12.77 28.81
C VAL A 23 13.97 -11.73 29.20
N ASP A 24 14.12 -11.08 30.39
CA ASP A 24 13.22 -10.00 30.82
C ASP A 24 13.35 -8.74 29.96
N ASP A 25 14.56 -8.35 29.57
CA ASP A 25 14.80 -7.21 28.68
C ASP A 25 14.26 -7.47 27.27
N LEU A 26 14.41 -8.70 26.77
CA LEU A 26 13.80 -9.14 25.49
C LEU A 26 12.26 -9.11 25.56
N GLY A 27 11.66 -9.52 26.67
CA GLY A 27 10.22 -9.48 26.90
C GLY A 27 9.68 -8.05 26.99
N GLN A 28 10.37 -7.15 27.68
CA GLN A 28 10.00 -5.74 27.78
C GLN A 28 10.18 -5.00 26.45
N SER A 29 11.26 -5.26 25.72
CA SER A 29 11.51 -4.69 24.39
C SER A 29 10.45 -5.14 23.38
N ALA A 30 10.05 -6.43 23.40
CA ALA A 30 8.98 -6.94 22.56
C ALA A 30 7.62 -6.32 22.90
N ARG A 31 7.28 -6.14 24.19
CA ARG A 31 6.05 -5.47 24.63
C ARG A 31 6.01 -3.99 24.22
N ARG A 32 7.11 -3.27 24.36
CA ARG A 32 7.21 -1.87 23.90
C ARG A 32 7.12 -1.78 22.38
N GLY A 33 7.77 -2.69 21.65
CA GLY A 33 7.69 -2.75 20.18
C GLY A 33 6.27 -3.03 19.68
N ALA A 34 5.52 -3.88 20.40
CA ALA A 34 4.13 -4.20 20.07
C ALA A 34 3.18 -3.00 20.17
N LEU A 35 3.54 -1.95 20.90
CA LEU A 35 2.76 -0.71 21.02
C LEU A 35 3.28 0.40 20.11
N PHE A 36 4.59 0.62 20.06
CA PHE A 36 5.18 1.75 19.33
C PHE A 36 5.09 1.62 17.82
N ILE A 37 5.32 0.41 17.27
CA ILE A 37 5.28 0.21 15.82
C ILE A 37 3.87 0.41 15.22
N PRO A 38 2.79 -0.21 15.77
CA PRO A 38 1.43 0.05 15.27
C PRO A 38 1.03 1.52 15.37
N LEU A 39 1.38 2.20 16.48
CA LEU A 39 1.09 3.62 16.65
C LEU A 39 1.81 4.49 15.60
N ALA A 40 3.09 4.21 15.34
CA ALA A 40 3.86 4.90 14.31
C ALA A 40 3.30 4.64 12.91
N LYS A 41 2.87 3.41 12.60
CA LYS A 41 2.23 3.06 11.32
C LYS A 41 0.86 3.71 11.18
N LEU A 42 0.08 3.81 12.26
CA LEU A 42 -1.19 4.54 12.27
C LEU A 42 -0.96 6.03 11.98
N TRP A 43 0.03 6.65 12.65
CA TRP A 43 0.40 8.04 12.37
C TRP A 43 0.85 8.25 10.93
N PHE A 44 1.67 7.34 10.41
CA PHE A 44 2.11 7.36 9.01
C PHE A 44 0.93 7.33 8.03
N LEU A 45 -0.07 6.47 8.31
CA LEU A 45 -1.29 6.37 7.53
C LEU A 45 -2.12 7.67 7.61
N VAL A 46 -2.30 8.21 8.82
CA VAL A 46 -3.03 9.47 9.03
C VAL A 46 -2.34 10.63 8.32
N ALA A 47 -1.03 10.77 8.47
CA ALA A 47 -0.25 11.82 7.81
C ALA A 47 -0.30 11.71 6.28
N ALA A 48 -0.21 10.49 5.73
CA ALA A 48 -0.35 10.25 4.30
C ALA A 48 -1.76 10.61 3.79
N LEU A 49 -2.79 10.28 4.55
CA LEU A 49 -4.17 10.64 4.21
C LEU A 49 -4.38 12.16 4.29
N LEU A 50 -3.89 12.82 5.35
CA LEU A 50 -3.94 14.28 5.49
C LEU A 50 -3.25 14.98 4.31
N LEU A 51 -2.08 14.48 3.90
CA LEU A 51 -1.40 15.02 2.72
C LEU A 51 -2.30 14.96 1.49
N GLN A 52 -2.88 13.80 1.19
CA GLN A 52 -3.73 13.61 0.01
C GLN A 52 -5.03 14.43 0.05
N LEU A 53 -5.60 14.67 1.24
CA LEU A 53 -6.83 15.45 1.39
C LEU A 53 -6.59 16.98 1.38
N LEU A 54 -5.45 17.42 1.91
CA LEU A 54 -5.14 18.85 2.03
C LEU A 54 -4.43 19.40 0.80
N LEU A 55 -3.66 18.56 0.11
CA LEU A 55 -2.84 19.00 -1.03
C LEU A 55 -3.66 19.58 -2.19
N PRO A 56 -4.85 19.05 -2.59
CA PRO A 56 -5.69 19.68 -3.60
C PRO A 56 -6.10 21.11 -3.23
N ARG A 57 -6.33 21.37 -1.94
CA ARG A 57 -6.65 22.70 -1.43
C ARG A 57 -5.43 23.62 -1.39
N ALA A 58 -4.26 23.07 -1.03
CA ALA A 58 -3.00 23.80 -1.00
C ALA A 58 -2.53 24.23 -2.39
N LEU A 59 -2.71 23.36 -3.39
CA LEU A 59 -2.41 23.67 -4.80
C LEU A 59 -3.45 24.60 -5.44
N GLY A 60 -4.71 24.53 -4.99
CA GLY A 60 -5.81 25.40 -5.47
C GLY A 60 -6.32 25.07 -6.88
N ASP A 61 -5.77 24.05 -7.54
CA ASP A 61 -6.15 23.64 -8.91
C ASP A 61 -6.11 22.11 -9.03
N SER A 62 -7.18 21.54 -9.61
CA SER A 62 -7.30 20.10 -9.86
C SER A 62 -6.30 19.60 -10.91
N ALA A 63 -5.88 20.43 -11.84
CA ALA A 63 -4.85 20.09 -12.82
C ALA A 63 -3.47 19.95 -12.16
N LEU A 64 -3.08 20.86 -11.27
CA LEU A 64 -1.85 20.74 -10.50
C LEU A 64 -1.87 19.48 -9.62
N TYR A 65 -3.01 19.15 -9.04
CA TYR A 65 -3.15 17.90 -8.28
C TYR A 65 -3.06 16.66 -9.20
N GLY A 66 -3.52 16.75 -10.44
CA GLY A 66 -3.36 15.72 -11.47
C GLY A 66 -1.89 15.45 -11.77
N VAL A 67 -1.11 16.50 -12.02
CA VAL A 67 0.35 16.39 -12.20
C VAL A 67 1.02 15.77 -10.97
N TRP A 68 0.64 16.20 -9.75
CA TRP A 68 1.15 15.61 -8.52
C TRP A 68 0.85 14.11 -8.42
N THR A 69 -0.39 13.69 -8.66
CA THR A 69 -0.79 12.28 -8.55
C THR A 69 -0.08 11.41 -9.58
N LEU A 70 0.06 11.91 -10.83
CA LEU A 70 0.72 11.21 -11.91
C LEU A 70 2.22 11.01 -11.62
N VAL A 71 2.97 12.08 -11.34
CA VAL A 71 4.40 12.01 -11.03
C VAL A 71 4.66 11.20 -9.77
N SER A 72 3.84 11.37 -8.72
CA SER A 72 3.94 10.57 -7.50
C SER A 72 3.69 9.09 -7.75
N SER A 73 2.86 8.72 -8.71
CA SER A 73 2.57 7.32 -9.06
C SER A 73 3.80 6.63 -9.68
N TRP A 74 4.43 7.28 -10.64
CA TRP A 74 5.68 6.81 -11.25
C TRP A 74 6.80 6.67 -10.21
N LEU A 75 6.98 7.72 -9.41
CA LEU A 75 7.97 7.74 -8.33
C LEU A 75 7.72 6.63 -7.30
N SER A 76 6.48 6.49 -6.83
CA SER A 76 6.12 5.51 -5.79
C SER A 76 6.29 4.07 -6.27
N THR A 77 6.10 3.80 -7.56
CA THR A 77 6.30 2.46 -8.14
C THR A 77 7.73 1.96 -7.91
N VAL A 78 8.72 2.80 -8.06
CA VAL A 78 10.14 2.45 -7.83
C VAL A 78 10.50 2.59 -6.35
N ASN A 79 10.13 3.71 -5.74
CA ASN A 79 10.55 4.07 -4.39
C ASN A 79 10.06 3.10 -3.31
N ASN A 80 8.79 2.65 -3.38
CA ASN A 80 8.23 1.72 -2.41
C ASN A 80 8.93 0.35 -2.44
N VAL A 81 9.34 -0.09 -3.62
CA VAL A 81 10.10 -1.34 -3.79
C VAL A 81 11.47 -1.20 -3.14
N MET A 82 12.19 -0.12 -3.45
CA MET A 82 13.53 0.13 -2.91
C MET A 82 13.53 0.20 -1.38
N ILE A 83 12.58 0.94 -0.80
CA ILE A 83 12.44 1.06 0.66
C ILE A 83 12.12 -0.30 1.28
N THR A 84 11.06 -0.97 0.81
CA THR A 84 10.56 -2.21 1.42
C THR A 84 11.57 -3.35 1.34
N ALA A 85 12.16 -3.55 0.15
CA ALA A 85 13.15 -4.61 -0.05
C ALA A 85 14.41 -4.37 0.80
N THR A 86 14.90 -3.11 0.87
CA THR A 86 16.05 -2.76 1.69
C THR A 86 15.78 -2.95 3.18
N ILE A 87 14.66 -2.43 3.70
CA ILE A 87 14.31 -2.59 5.14
C ILE A 87 14.24 -4.07 5.51
N GLN A 88 13.57 -4.90 4.71
CA GLN A 88 13.42 -6.32 4.98
C GLN A 88 14.75 -7.08 4.92
N ALA A 89 15.56 -6.83 3.90
CA ALA A 89 16.87 -7.47 3.77
C ALA A 89 17.79 -7.09 4.94
N VAL A 90 17.92 -5.80 5.25
CA VAL A 90 18.76 -5.34 6.36
C VAL A 90 18.27 -5.88 7.69
N ALA A 91 16.96 -5.83 7.97
CA ALA A 91 16.40 -6.32 9.22
C ALA A 91 16.64 -7.83 9.40
N TYR A 92 16.50 -8.62 8.32
CA TYR A 92 16.74 -10.06 8.36
C TYR A 92 18.19 -10.42 8.74
N PHE A 93 19.17 -9.74 8.11
CA PHE A 93 20.58 -10.00 8.42
C PHE A 93 21.03 -9.40 9.74
N ALA A 94 20.52 -8.22 10.10
CA ALA A 94 20.83 -7.54 11.38
C ALA A 94 20.28 -8.27 12.62
N ALA A 95 19.22 -9.06 12.49
CA ALA A 95 18.60 -9.78 13.60
C ALA A 95 19.50 -10.89 14.21
N ARG A 96 20.62 -11.19 13.56
CA ARG A 96 21.55 -12.28 13.96
C ARG A 96 22.52 -11.89 15.09
N GLY A 97 22.54 -10.63 15.52
CA GLY A 97 23.38 -10.15 16.63
C GLY A 97 23.97 -8.76 16.39
N THR A 98 24.66 -8.22 17.39
CA THR A 98 25.19 -6.85 17.36
C THR A 98 26.25 -6.62 16.28
N SER A 99 27.19 -7.55 16.07
CA SER A 99 28.17 -7.49 14.98
C SER A 99 27.47 -7.61 13.61
N ALA A 100 26.43 -8.43 13.51
CA ALA A 100 25.65 -8.61 12.29
C ALA A 100 24.91 -7.31 11.89
N VAL A 101 24.48 -6.47 12.83
CA VAL A 101 23.90 -5.15 12.55
C VAL A 101 24.89 -4.26 11.81
N GLU A 102 26.16 -4.22 12.26
CA GLU A 102 27.18 -3.36 11.64
C GLU A 102 27.59 -3.88 10.25
N HIS A 103 27.73 -5.20 10.10
CA HIS A 103 27.96 -5.81 8.80
C HIS A 103 26.79 -5.60 7.84
N ALA A 104 25.55 -5.75 8.29
CA ALA A 104 24.35 -5.51 7.48
C ALA A 104 24.26 -4.05 7.01
N LYS A 105 24.50 -3.07 7.91
CA LYS A 105 24.55 -1.64 7.53
C LYS A 105 25.60 -1.39 6.46
N ARG A 106 26.84 -1.89 6.66
CA ARG A 106 27.95 -1.67 5.74
C ARG A 106 27.67 -2.26 4.36
N THR A 107 27.20 -3.50 4.31
CA THR A 107 26.86 -4.18 3.06
C THR A 107 25.70 -3.50 2.34
N ALA A 108 24.64 -3.13 3.09
CA ALA A 108 23.47 -2.46 2.52
C ALA A 108 23.78 -1.06 2.00
N LEU A 109 24.63 -0.28 2.67
CA LEU A 109 25.07 1.02 2.16
C LEU A 109 25.83 0.89 0.84
N ARG A 110 26.73 -0.10 0.71
CA ARG A 110 27.44 -0.40 -0.55
C ARG A 110 26.48 -0.87 -1.64
N MET A 111 25.55 -1.74 -1.29
CA MET A 111 24.51 -2.23 -2.18
C MET A 111 23.64 -1.07 -2.69
N ASN A 112 23.16 -0.19 -1.80
CA ASN A 112 22.31 0.94 -2.17
C ASN A 112 23.06 2.07 -2.88
N LEU A 113 24.39 2.16 -2.76
CA LEU A 113 25.16 3.04 -3.63
C LEU A 113 25.04 2.61 -5.10
N LEU A 114 25.06 1.30 -5.37
CA LEU A 114 24.94 0.77 -6.73
C LEU A 114 23.48 0.66 -7.17
N ILE A 115 22.61 0.04 -6.36
CA ILE A 115 21.23 -0.24 -6.76
C ILE A 115 20.33 0.97 -6.53
N GLY A 116 20.38 1.59 -5.35
CA GLY A 116 19.61 2.79 -5.04
C GLY A 116 20.07 3.99 -5.86
N GLY A 117 21.40 4.19 -5.97
CA GLY A 117 21.98 5.20 -6.82
C GLY A 117 21.72 4.94 -8.31
N GLY A 118 21.87 3.67 -8.73
CA GLY A 118 21.55 3.25 -10.10
C GLY A 118 20.07 3.42 -10.44
N ALA A 119 19.15 3.04 -9.53
CA ALA A 119 17.72 3.24 -9.71
C ALA A 119 17.33 4.72 -9.79
N SER A 120 17.94 5.57 -8.94
CA SER A 120 17.76 7.02 -8.99
C SER A 120 18.29 7.61 -10.30
N ALA A 121 19.51 7.25 -10.71
CA ALA A 121 20.09 7.70 -11.97
C ALA A 121 19.28 7.22 -13.18
N LEU A 122 18.85 5.96 -13.18
CA LEU A 122 18.00 5.42 -14.23
C LEU A 122 16.65 6.14 -14.31
N PHE A 123 16.01 6.42 -13.17
CA PHE A 123 14.75 7.17 -13.12
C PHE A 123 14.94 8.60 -13.64
N PHE A 124 16.06 9.26 -13.28
CA PHE A 124 16.42 10.57 -13.80
C PHE A 124 16.58 10.57 -15.32
N LEU A 125 17.31 9.59 -15.85
CA LEU A 125 17.55 9.44 -17.29
C LEU A 125 16.30 9.02 -18.06
N LEU A 126 15.40 8.24 -17.43
CA LEU A 126 14.11 7.84 -18.02
C LEU A 126 13.04 8.93 -17.92
N ALA A 127 13.25 10.02 -17.18
CA ALA A 127 12.29 11.11 -17.05
C ALA A 127 11.78 11.65 -18.41
N PRO A 128 12.62 11.90 -19.43
CA PRO A 128 12.14 12.29 -20.75
C PRO A 128 11.32 11.20 -21.45
N VAL A 129 11.66 9.91 -21.24
CA VAL A 129 10.93 8.78 -21.83
C VAL A 129 9.53 8.67 -21.20
N ILE A 130 9.44 8.81 -19.87
CA ILE A 130 8.16 8.81 -19.13
C ILE A 130 7.33 10.01 -19.57
N ALA A 131 7.90 11.19 -19.65
CA ALA A 131 7.22 12.41 -20.08
C ALA A 131 6.70 12.30 -21.52
N ASN A 132 7.47 11.71 -22.43
CA ASN A 132 7.01 11.41 -23.79
C ASN A 132 5.92 10.34 -23.82
N PHE A 133 6.00 9.33 -22.95
CA PHE A 133 4.91 8.34 -22.81
C PHE A 133 3.59 9.00 -22.39
N GLU A 134 3.65 9.96 -21.47
CA GLU A 134 2.48 10.71 -20.97
C GLU A 134 2.09 11.90 -21.90
N HIS A 135 2.81 12.09 -23.01
CA HIS A 135 2.66 13.24 -23.92
C HIS A 135 2.76 14.61 -23.24
N ASP A 136 3.58 14.71 -22.19
CA ASP A 136 3.72 15.93 -21.39
C ASP A 136 5.17 16.17 -20.96
N VAL A 137 5.91 16.95 -21.77
CA VAL A 137 7.32 17.26 -21.55
C VAL A 137 7.57 18.09 -20.28
N GLU A 138 6.56 18.82 -19.80
CA GLU A 138 6.68 19.62 -18.58
C GLU A 138 6.76 18.78 -17.29
N LEU A 139 6.53 17.45 -17.38
CA LEU A 139 6.74 16.53 -16.27
C LEU A 139 8.23 16.23 -15.99
N ILE A 140 9.13 16.53 -16.94
CA ILE A 140 10.56 16.19 -16.81
C ILE A 140 11.18 16.76 -15.53
N PRO A 141 11.05 18.06 -15.20
CA PRO A 141 11.67 18.60 -13.98
C PRO A 141 11.15 17.94 -12.69
N GLN A 142 9.84 17.63 -12.62
CA GLN A 142 9.25 16.99 -11.45
C GLN A 142 9.73 15.53 -11.31
N LEU A 143 9.84 14.80 -12.42
CA LEU A 143 10.35 13.42 -12.43
C LEU A 143 11.83 13.40 -12.05
N GLN A 144 12.64 14.31 -12.62
CA GLN A 144 14.05 14.43 -12.29
C GLN A 144 14.29 14.80 -10.82
N LEU A 145 13.51 15.77 -10.30
CA LEU A 145 13.57 16.11 -8.88
C LEU A 145 13.12 14.92 -8.00
N GLY A 146 12.12 14.16 -8.44
CA GLY A 146 11.65 12.95 -7.79
C GLY A 146 12.72 11.85 -7.67
N SER A 147 13.69 11.78 -8.59
CA SER A 147 14.77 10.79 -8.51
C SER A 147 15.63 10.95 -7.26
N LEU A 148 15.78 12.18 -6.74
CA LEU A 148 16.50 12.46 -5.50
C LEU A 148 15.78 11.88 -4.27
N ILE A 149 14.46 11.73 -4.34
CA ILE A 149 13.67 11.08 -3.30
C ILE A 149 14.01 9.59 -3.26
N ILE A 150 14.11 8.93 -4.42
CA ILE A 150 14.53 7.51 -4.53
C ILE A 150 15.90 7.34 -3.88
N LEU A 151 16.85 8.23 -4.20
CA LEU A 151 18.20 8.19 -3.63
C LEU A 151 18.17 8.32 -2.11
N GLY A 152 17.56 9.39 -1.59
CA GLY A 152 17.50 9.66 -0.15
C GLY A 152 16.86 8.52 0.62
N TYR A 153 15.77 7.98 0.11
CA TYR A 153 15.04 6.90 0.79
C TYR A 153 15.71 5.53 0.70
N SER A 154 16.44 5.24 -0.38
CA SER A 154 17.20 3.99 -0.46
C SER A 154 18.25 3.92 0.66
N PHE A 155 18.93 5.02 0.96
CA PHE A 155 19.87 5.09 2.08
C PHE A 155 19.17 5.15 3.44
N TYR A 156 18.09 5.93 3.59
CA TYR A 156 17.28 5.97 4.81
C TYR A 156 16.79 4.57 5.23
N ALA A 157 16.35 3.76 4.27
CA ALA A 157 15.84 2.41 4.50
C ALA A 157 16.88 1.48 5.17
N VAL A 158 18.16 1.69 4.95
CA VAL A 158 19.24 0.93 5.62
C VAL A 158 19.20 1.15 7.12
N PHE A 159 19.07 2.39 7.57
CA PHE A 159 19.08 2.73 9.01
C PHE A 159 17.78 2.25 9.70
N VAL A 160 16.64 2.38 9.03
CA VAL A 160 15.37 1.84 9.53
C VAL A 160 15.43 0.31 9.63
N GLY A 161 15.94 -0.36 8.61
CA GLY A 161 16.14 -1.81 8.61
C GLY A 161 17.09 -2.28 9.71
N ALA A 162 18.18 -1.54 9.94
CA ALA A 162 19.12 -1.84 11.02
C ALA A 162 18.49 -1.66 12.40
N ALA A 163 17.73 -0.58 12.62
CA ALA A 163 17.00 -0.35 13.88
C ALA A 163 15.95 -1.45 14.15
N ASN A 164 15.26 -1.90 13.08
CA ASN A 164 14.30 -3.00 13.15
C ASN A 164 14.98 -4.31 13.54
N GLY A 165 16.03 -4.70 12.81
CA GLY A 165 16.78 -5.95 13.07
C GLY A 165 17.45 -5.96 14.43
N ALA A 166 17.96 -4.80 14.89
CA ALA A 166 18.52 -4.61 16.24
C ALA A 166 17.44 -4.52 17.35
N ARG A 167 16.13 -4.68 17.01
CA ARG A 167 14.99 -4.54 17.92
C ARG A 167 14.90 -3.18 18.62
N GLN A 168 15.50 -2.13 18.04
CA GLN A 168 15.41 -0.75 18.53
C GLN A 168 14.11 -0.10 18.04
N PHE A 169 12.97 -0.69 18.41
CA PHE A 169 11.65 -0.33 17.90
C PHE A 169 11.26 1.12 18.17
N HIS A 170 11.72 1.71 19.28
CA HIS A 170 11.50 3.13 19.59
C HIS A 170 12.20 4.06 18.59
N LYS A 171 13.42 3.71 18.13
CA LYS A 171 14.12 4.49 17.10
C LYS A 171 13.42 4.37 15.74
N GLN A 172 13.01 3.16 15.36
CA GLN A 172 12.25 2.94 14.15
C GLN A 172 10.94 3.73 14.17
N ALA A 173 10.16 3.62 15.26
CA ALA A 173 8.90 4.34 15.40
C ALA A 173 9.11 5.87 15.35
N GLY A 174 10.14 6.38 16.04
CA GLY A 174 10.51 7.79 16.01
C GLY A 174 10.85 8.27 14.59
N LEU A 175 11.65 7.50 13.84
CA LEU A 175 11.99 7.81 12.45
C LEU A 175 10.76 7.78 11.53
N ASP A 176 9.88 6.78 11.67
CA ASP A 176 8.65 6.67 10.87
C ASP A 176 7.71 7.87 11.13
N ILE A 177 7.51 8.27 12.40
CA ILE A 177 6.67 9.43 12.77
C ILE A 177 7.29 10.73 12.25
N THR A 178 8.58 10.94 12.49
CA THR A 178 9.27 12.16 12.04
C THR A 178 9.24 12.28 10.53
N PHE A 179 9.49 11.19 9.82
CA PHE A 179 9.41 11.16 8.37
C PHE A 179 8.02 11.54 7.85
N ALA A 180 6.96 10.90 8.37
CA ALA A 180 5.59 11.17 7.95
C ALA A 180 5.21 12.64 8.19
N THR A 181 5.63 13.20 9.35
CA THR A 181 5.36 14.60 9.72
C THR A 181 6.14 15.57 8.83
N LEU A 182 7.44 15.36 8.63
CA LEU A 182 8.27 16.22 7.78
C LEU A 182 7.79 16.22 6.33
N ARG A 183 7.53 15.04 5.76
CA ARG A 183 7.03 14.91 4.40
C ARG A 183 5.72 15.67 4.23
N THR A 184 4.74 15.39 5.10
CA THR A 184 3.42 16.03 5.01
C THR A 184 3.53 17.53 5.22
N GLY A 185 4.26 17.98 6.24
CA GLY A 185 4.42 19.39 6.58
C GLY A 185 5.13 20.18 5.48
N LEU A 186 6.27 19.71 4.98
CA LEU A 186 7.05 20.42 3.98
C LEU A 186 6.38 20.40 2.61
N VAL A 187 5.78 19.29 2.19
CA VAL A 187 5.02 19.23 0.92
C VAL A 187 3.87 20.24 0.96
N LEU A 188 3.06 20.25 2.03
CA LEU A 188 1.94 21.19 2.16
C LEU A 188 2.42 22.64 2.27
N LEU A 189 3.48 22.90 3.02
CA LEU A 189 4.06 24.23 3.17
C LEU A 189 4.48 24.81 1.81
N PHE A 190 5.27 24.06 1.04
CA PHE A 190 5.76 24.53 -0.27
C PHE A 190 4.62 24.61 -1.30
N ALA A 191 3.66 23.65 -1.26
CA ALA A 191 2.49 23.70 -2.12
C ALA A 191 1.64 24.97 -1.83
N THR A 192 1.43 25.31 -0.56
CA THR A 192 0.63 26.47 -0.16
C THR A 192 1.32 27.80 -0.46
N LEU A 193 2.65 27.87 -0.26
CA LEU A 193 3.40 29.12 -0.48
C LEU A 193 3.58 29.44 -1.96
N MET A 194 3.76 28.40 -2.80
CA MET A 194 4.16 28.60 -4.20
C MET A 194 3.11 28.16 -5.21
N HIS A 195 2.01 27.52 -4.80
CA HIS A 195 0.97 26.97 -5.67
C HIS A 195 1.54 26.19 -6.86
N SER A 196 2.57 25.37 -6.61
CA SER A 196 3.33 24.67 -7.63
C SER A 196 3.61 23.23 -7.23
N THR A 197 3.39 22.29 -8.18
CA THR A 197 3.74 20.88 -7.99
C THR A 197 5.24 20.66 -7.87
N LEU A 198 6.05 21.42 -8.63
CA LEU A 198 7.52 21.34 -8.53
C LEU A 198 8.00 21.74 -7.14
N ALA A 199 7.41 22.81 -6.55
CA ALA A 199 7.73 23.22 -5.18
C ALA A 199 7.30 22.16 -4.16
N ALA A 200 6.13 21.53 -4.33
CA ALA A 200 5.68 20.45 -3.48
C ALA A 200 6.65 19.24 -3.51
N PHE A 201 7.15 18.85 -4.70
CA PHE A 201 8.22 17.84 -4.82
C PHE A 201 9.52 18.30 -4.18
N GLY A 202 9.88 19.58 -4.28
CA GLY A 202 11.02 20.18 -3.57
C GLY A 202 10.91 20.00 -2.06
N GLY A 203 9.73 20.24 -1.49
CA GLY A 203 9.44 19.98 -0.08
C GLY A 203 9.63 18.51 0.31
N TRP A 204 9.24 17.59 -0.59
CA TRP A 204 9.46 16.15 -0.37
C TRP A 204 10.94 15.77 -0.42
N VAL A 205 11.74 16.33 -1.36
CA VAL A 205 13.19 16.12 -1.43
C VAL A 205 13.88 16.61 -0.16
N ILE A 206 13.50 17.81 0.33
CA ILE A 206 14.05 18.36 1.59
C ILE A 206 13.69 17.41 2.75
N ALA A 207 12.45 16.94 2.84
CA ALA A 207 12.04 15.97 3.86
C ALA A 207 12.89 14.68 3.79
N ALA A 208 13.15 14.17 2.58
CA ALA A 208 13.97 12.97 2.38
C ALA A 208 15.44 13.20 2.82
N GLY A 209 16.00 14.36 2.53
CA GLY A 209 17.35 14.73 2.99
C GLY A 209 17.44 14.86 4.51
N VAL A 210 16.49 15.57 5.14
CA VAL A 210 16.46 15.78 6.60
C VAL A 210 16.30 14.45 7.33
N ILE A 211 15.37 13.59 6.89
CA ILE A 211 15.17 12.29 7.56
C ILE A 211 16.36 11.35 7.38
N LEU A 212 17.06 11.42 6.25
CA LEU A 212 18.30 10.67 6.05
C LEU A 212 19.37 11.12 7.05
N VAL A 213 19.61 12.42 7.21
CA VAL A 213 20.54 12.95 8.19
C VAL A 213 20.15 12.53 9.62
N LEU A 214 18.89 12.68 9.98
CA LEU A 214 18.39 12.25 11.30
C LEU A 214 18.58 10.75 11.53
N SER A 215 18.37 9.92 10.51
CA SER A 215 18.56 8.47 10.62
C SER A 215 20.02 8.10 10.85
N VAL A 216 20.96 8.81 10.21
CA VAL A 216 22.41 8.66 10.44
C VAL A 216 22.76 9.06 11.90
N LEU A 217 22.22 10.18 12.38
CA LEU A 217 22.50 10.66 13.74
C LEU A 217 21.94 9.72 14.84
N LEU A 218 20.74 9.18 14.63
CA LEU A 218 20.05 8.35 15.63
C LEU A 218 20.52 6.88 15.64
N VAL A 219 20.80 6.30 14.49
CA VAL A 219 21.19 4.89 14.34
C VAL A 219 22.70 4.72 14.27
N GLY A 220 23.39 5.72 13.74
CA GLY A 220 24.83 5.76 13.57
C GLY A 220 25.33 5.07 12.30
N LEU A 221 26.46 5.57 11.78
CA LEU A 221 27.18 4.93 10.68
C LEU A 221 27.73 3.55 11.10
N PRO A 222 28.03 2.65 10.15
CA PRO A 222 28.56 1.33 10.46
C PRO A 222 29.94 1.42 11.13
N LYS A 223 30.04 0.81 12.31
CA LYS A 223 31.31 0.74 13.06
C LYS A 223 32.16 -0.43 12.56
N PRO A 224 33.51 -0.34 12.67
CA PRO A 224 34.37 -1.50 12.48
C PRO A 224 34.02 -2.59 13.48
N VAL A 225 33.80 -3.80 13.02
CA VAL A 225 33.55 -4.99 13.85
C VAL A 225 34.27 -6.16 13.22
N ASP A 226 34.71 -7.10 14.06
CA ASP A 226 35.34 -8.35 13.64
C ASP A 226 34.28 -9.32 13.12
N GLY A 227 34.69 -10.20 12.19
CA GLY A 227 33.85 -11.21 11.58
C GLY A 227 33.76 -11.09 10.06
N GLU A 228 33.18 -12.10 9.44
CA GLU A 228 33.02 -12.12 7.98
C GLU A 228 31.92 -11.14 7.53
N PRO A 229 32.21 -10.26 6.54
CA PRO A 229 31.22 -9.38 5.98
C PRO A 229 30.14 -10.16 5.23
N ILE A 230 28.90 -9.73 5.33
CA ILE A 230 27.79 -10.33 4.57
C ILE A 230 28.02 -10.06 3.08
N PRO A 231 28.11 -11.10 2.22
CA PRO A 231 28.30 -10.86 0.78
C PRO A 231 27.11 -10.12 0.18
N VAL A 232 27.36 -9.11 -0.66
CA VAL A 232 26.31 -8.35 -1.37
C VAL A 232 25.38 -9.28 -2.16
N LYS A 233 25.94 -10.29 -2.84
CA LYS A 233 25.20 -11.29 -3.62
C LYS A 233 24.17 -12.05 -2.76
N THR A 234 24.51 -12.37 -1.52
CA THR A 234 23.62 -13.06 -0.57
C THR A 234 22.46 -12.16 -0.15
N MET A 235 22.75 -10.89 0.15
CA MET A 235 21.72 -9.92 0.52
C MET A 235 20.77 -9.61 -0.64
N LEU A 236 21.29 -9.51 -1.86
CA LEU A 236 20.53 -9.35 -3.09
C LEU A 236 19.64 -10.54 -3.38
N GLY A 237 20.21 -11.75 -3.34
CA GLY A 237 19.47 -12.99 -3.64
C GLY A 237 18.26 -13.20 -2.74
N PHE A 238 18.33 -12.73 -1.48
CA PHE A 238 17.22 -12.79 -0.53
C PHE A 238 16.01 -11.95 -0.97
N GLY A 239 16.24 -10.77 -1.55
CA GLY A 239 15.18 -9.78 -1.81
C GLY A 239 14.69 -9.71 -3.26
N THR A 240 15.37 -10.33 -4.22
CA THR A 240 15.11 -10.11 -5.65
C THR A 240 13.68 -10.48 -6.07
N TRP A 241 13.23 -11.69 -5.76
CA TRP A 241 11.88 -12.13 -6.15
C TRP A 241 10.78 -11.36 -5.43
N LEU A 242 11.02 -11.00 -4.17
CA LEU A 242 10.12 -10.13 -3.43
C LEU A 242 10.07 -8.73 -4.04
N ALA A 243 11.21 -8.16 -4.42
CA ALA A 243 11.28 -6.85 -5.08
C ALA A 243 10.55 -6.87 -6.43
N LEU A 244 10.71 -7.93 -7.23
CA LEU A 244 9.99 -8.10 -8.49
C LEU A 244 8.47 -8.19 -8.26
N TYR A 245 8.02 -8.94 -7.25
CA TYR A 245 6.60 -8.98 -6.90
C TYR A 245 6.07 -7.61 -6.47
N LEU A 246 6.80 -6.92 -5.58
CA LEU A 246 6.41 -5.58 -5.12
C LEU A 246 6.38 -4.56 -6.26
N LEU A 247 7.30 -4.67 -7.23
CA LEU A 247 7.28 -3.81 -8.41
C LEU A 247 6.01 -4.00 -9.23
N GLY A 248 5.65 -5.26 -9.51
CA GLY A 248 4.40 -5.59 -10.19
C GLY A 248 3.16 -5.08 -9.45
N LEU A 249 3.10 -5.25 -8.11
CA LEU A 249 1.99 -4.74 -7.28
C LEU A 249 1.91 -3.20 -7.29
N ASN A 250 3.04 -2.51 -7.19
CA ASN A 250 3.04 -1.04 -7.20
C ASN A 250 2.65 -0.51 -8.59
N ALA A 251 3.16 -1.10 -9.67
CA ALA A 251 2.75 -0.73 -11.02
C ALA A 251 1.25 -0.97 -11.25
N LEU A 252 0.72 -2.10 -10.75
CA LEU A 252 -0.70 -2.45 -10.83
C LEU A 252 -1.61 -1.41 -10.16
N MET A 253 -1.13 -0.75 -9.09
CA MET A 253 -1.91 0.29 -8.38
C MET A 253 -2.07 1.59 -9.17
N PHE A 254 -1.28 1.82 -10.22
CA PHE A 254 -1.19 3.13 -10.88
C PHE A 254 -1.38 3.08 -12.40
N VAL A 255 -1.36 1.89 -13.00
CA VAL A 255 -1.39 1.71 -14.46
C VAL A 255 -2.62 2.34 -15.13
N ASP A 256 -3.73 2.38 -14.43
CA ASP A 256 -4.96 3.01 -14.88
C ASP A 256 -4.84 4.54 -15.03
N GLY A 257 -4.15 5.19 -14.10
CA GLY A 257 -3.84 6.62 -14.17
C GLY A 257 -2.91 6.96 -15.33
N TRP A 258 -1.89 6.13 -15.59
CA TRP A 258 -0.96 6.31 -16.71
C TRP A 258 -1.66 6.18 -18.06
N TRP A 259 -2.46 5.13 -18.24
CA TRP A 259 -3.25 4.97 -19.47
C TRP A 259 -4.31 6.06 -19.63
N LEU A 260 -4.93 6.51 -18.53
CA LEU A 260 -5.93 7.59 -18.57
C LEU A 260 -5.31 8.88 -19.10
N LYS A 261 -4.16 9.31 -18.54
CA LYS A 261 -3.46 10.52 -19.00
C LYS A 261 -3.09 10.40 -20.48
N ARG A 262 -2.41 9.31 -20.83
CA ARG A 262 -1.90 9.09 -22.19
C ARG A 262 -3.02 9.10 -23.22
N LEU A 263 -3.99 8.18 -23.09
CA LEU A 263 -5.03 7.97 -24.11
C LEU A 263 -5.98 9.16 -24.22
N TYR A 264 -6.25 9.85 -23.10
CA TYR A 264 -7.09 11.03 -23.15
C TYR A 264 -6.37 12.21 -23.80
N THR A 265 -5.07 12.35 -23.59
CA THR A 265 -4.23 13.33 -24.31
C THR A 265 -4.21 13.03 -25.83
N GLU A 266 -4.02 11.76 -26.22
CA GLU A 266 -4.03 11.35 -27.63
C GLU A 266 -5.40 11.65 -28.30
N ALA A 267 -6.50 11.36 -27.61
CA ALA A 267 -7.86 11.59 -28.13
C ALA A 267 -8.19 13.07 -28.36
N LEU A 268 -7.57 13.97 -27.60
CA LEU A 268 -7.72 15.43 -27.77
C LEU A 268 -6.72 16.04 -28.77
N GLY A 269 -6.01 15.20 -29.53
CA GLY A 269 -5.05 15.64 -30.56
C GLY A 269 -3.66 15.99 -30.02
N GLY A 270 -3.29 15.45 -28.89
CA GLY A 270 -2.03 15.75 -28.20
C GLY A 270 -2.11 17.03 -27.35
N VAL A 271 -1.01 17.39 -26.69
CA VAL A 271 -0.89 18.66 -25.94
C VAL A 271 -0.70 19.81 -26.94
N SER A 272 -1.73 20.13 -27.70
CA SER A 272 -1.73 21.19 -28.71
C SER A 272 -1.92 22.59 -28.12
N SER A 273 -2.50 22.67 -26.92
CA SER A 273 -2.70 23.93 -26.20
C SER A 273 -2.63 23.76 -24.69
N ALA A 274 -2.34 24.84 -23.97
CA ALA A 274 -2.34 24.85 -22.50
C ALA A 274 -3.72 24.49 -21.91
N GLU A 275 -4.80 24.75 -22.64
CA GLU A 275 -6.18 24.43 -22.25
C GLU A 275 -6.43 22.92 -22.29
N VAL A 276 -6.03 22.24 -23.37
CA VAL A 276 -6.12 20.78 -23.50
C VAL A 276 -5.34 20.12 -22.39
N LYS A 277 -4.11 20.54 -22.16
CA LYS A 277 -3.28 20.04 -21.08
C LYS A 277 -3.98 20.16 -19.73
N ARG A 278 -4.46 21.37 -19.39
CA ARG A 278 -5.13 21.62 -18.11
C ARG A 278 -6.38 20.76 -17.95
N THR A 279 -7.14 20.54 -19.02
CA THR A 279 -8.33 19.69 -19.02
C THR A 279 -7.97 18.24 -18.70
N VAL A 280 -6.97 17.68 -19.37
CA VAL A 280 -6.50 16.32 -19.11
C VAL A 280 -5.96 16.16 -17.69
N ASP A 281 -5.12 17.10 -17.25
CA ASP A 281 -4.54 17.07 -15.91
C ASP A 281 -5.62 17.17 -14.83
N ALA A 282 -6.65 17.99 -15.02
CA ALA A 282 -7.79 18.09 -14.11
C ALA A 282 -8.56 16.74 -14.01
N VAL A 283 -8.78 16.08 -15.15
CA VAL A 283 -9.42 14.73 -15.17
C VAL A 283 -8.57 13.71 -14.41
N VAL A 284 -7.25 13.71 -14.61
CA VAL A 284 -6.32 12.84 -13.86
C VAL A 284 -6.33 13.18 -12.37
N GLY A 285 -6.41 14.47 -12.01
CA GLY A 285 -6.52 14.91 -10.62
C GLY A 285 -7.80 14.42 -9.94
N VAL A 286 -8.93 14.55 -10.60
CA VAL A 286 -10.22 14.03 -10.12
C VAL A 286 -10.17 12.51 -9.95
N TYR A 287 -9.58 11.80 -10.92
CA TYR A 287 -9.39 10.35 -10.83
C TYR A 287 -8.49 9.96 -9.66
N GLY A 288 -7.37 10.65 -9.47
CA GLY A 288 -6.45 10.44 -8.35
C GLY A 288 -7.09 10.68 -6.98
N ALA A 289 -8.00 11.66 -6.86
CA ALA A 289 -8.79 11.87 -5.65
C ALA A 289 -9.75 10.70 -5.39
N ALA A 290 -10.44 10.21 -6.42
CA ALA A 290 -11.29 9.03 -6.31
C ALA A 290 -10.47 7.78 -5.93
N GLN A 291 -9.29 7.58 -6.53
CA GLN A 291 -8.37 6.50 -6.16
C GLN A 291 -7.91 6.59 -4.69
N THR A 292 -7.63 7.81 -4.20
CA THR A 292 -7.21 8.01 -2.81
C THR A 292 -8.26 7.48 -1.83
N VAL A 293 -9.54 7.77 -2.07
CA VAL A 293 -10.65 7.26 -1.26
C VAL A 293 -10.82 5.75 -1.46
N ALA A 294 -10.77 5.29 -2.71
CA ALA A 294 -10.96 3.89 -3.04
C ALA A 294 -9.88 2.95 -2.48
N ARG A 295 -8.69 3.47 -2.16
CA ARG A 295 -7.58 2.72 -1.54
C ARG A 295 -7.72 2.53 -0.02
N LEU A 296 -8.66 3.21 0.64
CA LEU A 296 -8.83 3.09 2.10
C LEU A 296 -9.10 1.64 2.55
N PRO A 297 -9.94 0.82 1.88
CA PRO A 297 -10.09 -0.60 2.22
C PRO A 297 -8.78 -1.39 2.16
N TYR A 298 -7.90 -1.09 1.20
CA TYR A 298 -6.57 -1.72 1.10
C TYR A 298 -5.68 -1.39 2.31
N GLN A 299 -5.74 -0.17 2.85
CA GLN A 299 -4.96 0.20 4.03
C GLN A 299 -5.32 -0.64 5.26
N LEU A 300 -6.59 -1.03 5.38
CA LEU A 300 -7.04 -1.97 6.43
C LEU A 300 -6.35 -3.33 6.29
N ILE A 301 -6.17 -3.81 5.06
CA ILE A 301 -5.58 -5.12 4.78
C ILE A 301 -4.07 -5.15 5.05
N VAL A 302 -3.38 -4.05 4.85
CA VAL A 302 -1.95 -3.95 5.22
C VAL A 302 -1.74 -4.35 6.68
N ALA A 303 -2.62 -3.90 7.59
CA ALA A 303 -2.55 -4.30 9.01
C ALA A 303 -2.78 -5.82 9.20
N VAL A 304 -3.70 -6.41 8.45
CA VAL A 304 -3.98 -7.87 8.50
C VAL A 304 -2.77 -8.68 8.02
N THR A 305 -2.08 -8.24 6.97
CA THR A 305 -0.92 -8.98 6.43
C THR A 305 0.24 -9.06 7.43
N PHE A 306 0.43 -8.06 8.29
CA PHE A 306 1.44 -8.11 9.36
C PHE A 306 1.18 -9.19 10.41
N ILE A 307 -0.09 -9.60 10.58
CA ILE A 307 -0.48 -10.67 11.52
C ILE A 307 -0.44 -12.03 10.81
N VAL A 308 -0.97 -12.10 9.59
CA VAL A 308 -1.13 -13.34 8.84
C VAL A 308 0.19 -13.92 8.36
N PHE A 309 1.13 -13.08 7.92
CA PHE A 309 2.41 -13.54 7.40
C PHE A 309 3.22 -14.36 8.42
N PRO A 310 3.48 -13.89 9.66
CA PRO A 310 4.22 -14.68 10.64
C PRO A 310 3.45 -15.92 11.12
N LEU A 311 2.12 -15.86 11.19
CA LEU A 311 1.32 -17.03 11.57
C LEU A 311 1.41 -18.15 10.54
N LEU A 312 1.31 -17.85 9.25
CA LEU A 312 1.38 -18.84 8.19
C LEU A 312 2.82 -19.31 7.88
N SER A 313 3.83 -18.52 8.21
CA SER A 313 5.24 -18.92 8.06
C SER A 313 5.75 -19.78 9.22
N ALA A 314 4.98 -19.93 10.30
CA ALA A 314 5.36 -20.75 11.44
C ALA A 314 5.38 -22.25 11.06
N PRO A 315 6.48 -23.02 11.36
CA PRO A 315 6.60 -24.43 10.98
C PRO A 315 5.47 -25.31 11.51
N ALA A 316 4.99 -25.05 12.73
CA ALA A 316 3.89 -25.78 13.35
C ALA A 316 2.55 -25.64 12.59
N VAL A 317 2.33 -24.50 11.92
CA VAL A 317 1.13 -24.27 11.10
C VAL A 317 1.29 -24.93 9.73
N GLN A 318 2.47 -24.85 9.13
CA GLN A 318 2.75 -25.46 7.83
C GLN A 318 2.70 -27.00 7.89
N ALA A 319 3.04 -27.61 9.02
CA ALA A 319 2.94 -29.03 9.24
C ALA A 319 1.49 -29.56 9.31
N ASP A 320 0.52 -28.72 9.70
CA ASP A 320 -0.92 -29.05 9.79
C ASP A 320 -1.70 -28.37 8.64
N ARG A 321 -1.94 -29.14 7.58
CA ARG A 321 -2.67 -28.66 6.40
C ARG A 321 -4.08 -28.18 6.72
N ALA A 322 -4.80 -28.84 7.60
CA ALA A 322 -6.16 -28.46 7.97
C ALA A 322 -6.19 -27.15 8.76
N ARG A 323 -5.18 -26.94 9.61
CA ARG A 323 -5.00 -25.68 10.34
C ARG A 323 -4.65 -24.54 9.41
N THR A 324 -3.74 -24.75 8.47
CA THR A 324 -3.37 -23.79 7.44
C THR A 324 -4.57 -23.36 6.60
N GLN A 325 -5.38 -24.32 6.13
CA GLN A 325 -6.60 -24.04 5.35
C GLN A 325 -7.62 -23.19 6.15
N ARG A 326 -7.83 -23.52 7.43
CA ARG A 326 -8.73 -22.76 8.31
C ARG A 326 -8.26 -21.31 8.47
N TYR A 327 -6.95 -21.08 8.68
CA TYR A 327 -6.41 -19.71 8.79
C TYR A 327 -6.54 -18.93 7.49
N ILE A 328 -6.27 -19.55 6.35
CA ILE A 328 -6.42 -18.89 5.03
C ILE A 328 -7.88 -18.50 4.78
N SER A 329 -8.81 -19.43 4.94
CA SER A 329 -10.25 -19.18 4.72
C SER A 329 -10.79 -18.12 5.68
N ALA A 330 -10.40 -18.16 6.95
CA ALA A 330 -10.78 -17.15 7.94
C ALA A 330 -10.22 -15.77 7.58
N THR A 331 -8.95 -15.70 7.17
CA THR A 331 -8.33 -14.44 6.75
C THR A 331 -9.06 -13.82 5.57
N LEU A 332 -9.32 -14.58 4.51
CA LEU A 332 -10.04 -14.11 3.34
C LEU A 332 -11.47 -13.67 3.69
N ARG A 333 -12.17 -14.46 4.52
CA ARG A 333 -13.54 -14.19 4.97
C ARG A 333 -13.63 -12.86 5.74
N TYR A 334 -12.87 -12.72 6.83
CA TYR A 334 -12.95 -11.53 7.68
C TYR A 334 -12.40 -10.28 6.98
N SER A 335 -11.39 -10.43 6.14
CA SER A 335 -10.90 -9.33 5.31
C SER A 335 -11.96 -8.83 4.34
N LEU A 336 -12.67 -9.74 3.66
CA LEU A 336 -13.76 -9.38 2.75
C LEU A 336 -14.90 -8.66 3.49
N ILE A 337 -15.33 -9.18 4.64
CA ILE A 337 -16.39 -8.58 5.48
C ILE A 337 -16.00 -7.15 5.87
N ALA A 338 -14.80 -6.96 6.39
CA ALA A 338 -14.33 -5.66 6.85
C ALA A 338 -14.18 -4.65 5.70
N MET A 339 -13.61 -5.07 4.55
CA MET A 339 -13.46 -4.21 3.38
C MET A 339 -14.81 -3.79 2.79
N LEU A 340 -15.75 -4.73 2.63
CA LEU A 340 -17.06 -4.41 2.07
C LEU A 340 -17.89 -3.54 3.02
N GLY A 341 -17.69 -3.63 4.33
CA GLY A 341 -18.26 -2.68 5.29
C GLY A 341 -17.77 -1.25 5.05
N LEU A 342 -16.48 -1.08 4.81
CA LEU A 342 -15.92 0.23 4.47
C LEU A 342 -16.37 0.71 3.08
N VAL A 343 -16.45 -0.21 2.10
CA VAL A 343 -17.01 0.08 0.77
C VAL A 343 -18.48 0.50 0.88
N ALA A 344 -19.28 -0.12 1.73
CA ALA A 344 -20.66 0.27 1.97
C ALA A 344 -20.76 1.71 2.47
N ALA A 345 -19.91 2.09 3.45
CA ALA A 345 -19.90 3.44 4.00
C ALA A 345 -19.43 4.50 2.99
N LEU A 346 -18.37 4.22 2.23
CA LEU A 346 -17.78 5.18 1.28
C LEU A 346 -18.52 5.21 -0.06
N GLY A 347 -19.07 4.08 -0.48
CA GLY A 347 -19.69 3.90 -1.80
C GLY A 347 -21.20 4.11 -1.83
N VAL A 348 -21.87 4.25 -0.68
CA VAL A 348 -23.32 4.47 -0.62
C VAL A 348 -23.75 5.75 -1.36
N ARG A 349 -22.92 6.80 -1.28
CA ARG A 349 -23.10 8.08 -2.01
C ARG A 349 -21.73 8.61 -2.46
N PRO A 350 -21.15 8.08 -3.55
CA PRO A 350 -19.76 8.37 -3.92
C PRO A 350 -19.47 9.85 -4.17
N GLN A 351 -20.41 10.58 -4.81
CA GLN A 351 -20.28 12.02 -5.02
C GLN A 351 -20.24 12.80 -3.71
N ALA A 352 -21.10 12.41 -2.74
CA ALA A 352 -21.14 13.05 -1.42
C ALA A 352 -19.85 12.75 -0.64
N THR A 353 -19.31 11.56 -0.75
CA THR A 353 -18.03 11.17 -0.14
C THR A 353 -16.88 12.00 -0.69
N LEU A 354 -16.80 12.20 -2.01
CA LEU A 354 -15.79 13.10 -2.58
C LEU A 354 -15.97 14.54 -2.13
N ARG A 355 -17.22 15.07 -2.12
CA ARG A 355 -17.50 16.42 -1.63
C ARG A 355 -17.17 16.62 -0.15
N LEU A 356 -17.27 15.57 0.67
CA LEU A 356 -16.88 15.62 2.08
C LEU A 356 -15.37 15.86 2.23
N LEU A 357 -14.58 15.16 1.42
CA LEU A 357 -13.14 15.06 1.55
C LEU A 357 -12.37 16.06 0.67
N PHE A 358 -12.89 16.37 -0.52
CA PHE A 358 -12.24 17.20 -1.53
C PHE A 358 -13.08 18.45 -1.88
N PRO A 359 -12.50 19.43 -2.61
CA PRO A 359 -13.25 20.53 -3.20
C PRO A 359 -14.41 20.06 -4.10
N PRO A 360 -15.45 20.90 -4.33
CA PRO A 360 -16.66 20.47 -5.03
C PRO A 360 -16.46 19.98 -6.46
N GLU A 361 -15.45 20.48 -7.17
CA GLU A 361 -15.13 20.08 -8.56
C GLU A 361 -14.76 18.60 -8.68
N TYR A 362 -14.30 17.95 -7.60
CA TYR A 362 -13.96 16.53 -7.57
C TYR A 362 -15.17 15.60 -7.53
N MET A 363 -16.39 16.13 -7.34
CA MET A 363 -17.62 15.30 -7.28
C MET A 363 -17.88 14.52 -8.57
N VAL A 364 -17.42 15.03 -9.71
CA VAL A 364 -17.54 14.35 -11.03
C VAL A 364 -16.89 12.95 -11.00
N GLY A 365 -15.86 12.75 -10.18
CA GLY A 365 -15.20 11.45 -9.98
C GLY A 365 -16.03 10.41 -9.24
N GLY A 366 -17.25 10.75 -8.79
CA GLY A 366 -18.07 9.83 -8.00
C GLY A 366 -18.46 8.55 -8.71
N SER A 367 -18.69 8.59 -10.03
CA SER A 367 -18.97 7.39 -10.83
C SER A 367 -17.77 6.46 -10.92
N ALA A 368 -16.56 7.02 -11.05
CA ALA A 368 -15.32 6.26 -11.01
C ALA A 368 -15.06 5.70 -9.60
N LEU A 369 -15.28 6.49 -8.53
CA LEU A 369 -15.11 6.04 -7.14
C LEU A 369 -15.94 4.79 -6.84
N ALA A 370 -17.19 4.73 -7.27
CA ALA A 370 -18.05 3.57 -7.03
C ALA A 370 -17.45 2.27 -7.60
N ILE A 371 -16.83 2.33 -8.77
CA ILE A 371 -16.21 1.18 -9.43
C ILE A 371 -14.83 0.88 -8.82
N LEU A 372 -14.04 1.92 -8.57
CA LEU A 372 -12.71 1.81 -7.96
C LEU A 372 -12.75 1.13 -6.58
N LEU A 373 -13.78 1.38 -5.77
CA LEU A 373 -13.97 0.68 -4.49
C LEU A 373 -14.00 -0.83 -4.68
N GLY A 374 -14.74 -1.33 -5.71
CA GLY A 374 -14.74 -2.75 -6.08
C GLY A 374 -13.37 -3.23 -6.57
N SER A 375 -12.71 -2.44 -7.41
CA SER A 375 -11.38 -2.75 -7.95
C SER A 375 -10.36 -2.93 -6.82
N TYR A 376 -10.36 -2.04 -5.82
CA TYR A 376 -9.42 -2.12 -4.69
C TYR A 376 -9.78 -3.20 -3.67
N VAL A 377 -11.02 -3.68 -3.61
CA VAL A 377 -11.36 -4.92 -2.89
C VAL A 377 -10.70 -6.12 -3.59
N CYS A 378 -10.83 -6.22 -4.92
CA CYS A 378 -10.17 -7.28 -5.69
C CYS A 378 -8.64 -7.23 -5.52
N PHE A 379 -8.04 -6.04 -5.63
CA PHE A 379 -6.60 -5.82 -5.40
C PHE A 379 -6.17 -6.25 -4.00
N SER A 380 -6.94 -5.89 -2.97
CA SER A 380 -6.62 -6.21 -1.58
C SER A 380 -6.64 -7.71 -1.32
N LEU A 381 -7.66 -8.41 -1.83
CA LEU A 381 -7.72 -9.88 -1.75
C LEU A 381 -6.59 -10.53 -2.54
N PHE A 382 -6.25 -10.02 -3.72
CA PHE A 382 -5.09 -10.49 -4.49
C PHE A 382 -3.78 -10.29 -3.72
N SER A 383 -3.61 -9.16 -3.04
CA SER A 383 -2.45 -8.89 -2.17
C SER A 383 -2.37 -9.87 -0.99
N ILE A 384 -3.50 -10.27 -0.40
CA ILE A 384 -3.55 -11.32 0.62
C ILE A 384 -3.12 -12.67 0.03
N VAL A 385 -3.61 -13.04 -1.15
CA VAL A 385 -3.18 -14.26 -1.86
C VAL A 385 -1.67 -14.26 -2.06
N GLY A 386 -1.10 -13.15 -2.51
CA GLY A 386 0.34 -12.97 -2.66
C GLY A 386 1.10 -13.12 -1.33
N THR A 387 0.59 -12.54 -0.24
CA THR A 387 1.17 -12.67 1.10
C THR A 387 1.17 -14.12 1.59
N ILE A 388 0.06 -14.83 1.41
CA ILE A 388 -0.06 -16.26 1.75
C ILE A 388 0.94 -17.08 0.94
N THR A 389 1.01 -16.86 -0.37
CA THR A 389 1.92 -17.59 -1.26
C THR A 389 3.40 -17.34 -0.91
N ASN A 390 3.75 -16.09 -0.59
CA ASN A 390 5.09 -15.72 -0.13
C ASN A 390 5.45 -16.34 1.23
N SER A 391 4.50 -16.39 2.17
CA SER A 391 4.72 -16.99 3.50
C SER A 391 5.01 -18.50 3.44
N LEU A 392 4.56 -19.16 2.37
CA LEU A 392 4.81 -20.56 2.08
C LEU A 392 6.11 -20.79 1.26
N GLY A 393 6.92 -19.75 1.08
CA GLY A 393 8.19 -19.82 0.35
C GLY A 393 8.07 -19.84 -1.18
N ARG A 394 6.88 -19.62 -1.73
CA ARG A 394 6.61 -19.67 -3.18
C ARG A 394 6.74 -18.29 -3.85
N THR A 395 7.86 -17.61 -3.62
CA THR A 395 8.09 -16.21 -4.03
C THR A 395 8.14 -16.02 -5.54
N VAL A 396 8.69 -17.00 -6.29
CA VAL A 396 8.73 -16.95 -7.77
C VAL A 396 7.31 -16.97 -8.34
N GLN A 397 6.47 -17.89 -7.88
CA GLN A 397 5.08 -18.02 -8.33
C GLN A 397 4.29 -16.73 -8.02
N THR A 398 4.55 -16.14 -6.85
CA THR A 398 3.91 -14.85 -6.48
C THR A 398 4.33 -13.73 -7.42
N ALA A 399 5.61 -13.65 -7.78
CA ALA A 399 6.10 -12.67 -8.75
C ALA A 399 5.46 -12.85 -10.14
N VAL A 400 5.38 -14.10 -10.63
CA VAL A 400 4.72 -14.42 -11.90
C VAL A 400 3.25 -14.03 -11.88
N LEU A 401 2.51 -14.38 -10.81
CA LEU A 401 1.10 -13.98 -10.64
C LEU A 401 0.94 -12.45 -10.63
N GLY A 402 1.83 -11.74 -9.94
CA GLY A 402 1.83 -10.27 -9.89
C GLY A 402 1.98 -9.64 -11.27
N TRP A 403 2.97 -10.08 -12.05
CA TRP A 403 3.21 -9.55 -13.40
C TRP A 403 2.15 -9.97 -14.41
N ALA A 404 1.64 -11.21 -14.34
CA ALA A 404 0.53 -11.65 -15.17
C ALA A 404 -0.73 -10.80 -14.92
N THR A 405 -1.03 -10.51 -13.65
CA THR A 405 -2.15 -9.61 -13.27
C THR A 405 -1.90 -8.18 -13.75
N PHE A 406 -0.66 -7.67 -13.66
CA PHE A 406 -0.30 -6.36 -14.20
C PHE A 406 -0.56 -6.28 -15.71
N CYS A 407 -0.07 -7.24 -16.48
CA CYS A 407 -0.28 -7.27 -17.95
C CYS A 407 -1.78 -7.35 -18.31
N LEU A 408 -2.54 -8.21 -17.60
CA LEU A 408 -3.98 -8.32 -17.79
C LEU A 408 -4.69 -6.99 -17.48
N THR A 409 -4.31 -6.33 -16.38
CA THR A 409 -4.91 -5.06 -15.97
C THR A 409 -4.53 -3.93 -16.92
N ALA A 410 -3.27 -3.84 -17.32
CA ALA A 410 -2.81 -2.84 -18.29
C ALA A 410 -3.57 -2.95 -19.62
N LEU A 411 -3.76 -4.19 -20.10
CA LEU A 411 -4.52 -4.46 -21.32
C LEU A 411 -6.01 -4.11 -21.17
N SER A 412 -6.65 -4.53 -20.07
CA SER A 412 -8.07 -4.27 -19.84
C SER A 412 -8.37 -2.78 -19.67
N VAL A 413 -7.50 -2.04 -19.01
CA VAL A 413 -7.60 -0.57 -18.86
C VAL A 413 -7.44 0.11 -20.22
N TYR A 414 -6.40 -0.28 -20.99
CA TYR A 414 -6.17 0.25 -22.34
C TYR A 414 -7.40 0.05 -23.23
N LEU A 415 -7.93 -1.17 -23.32
CA LEU A 415 -9.09 -1.49 -24.14
C LEU A 415 -10.36 -0.74 -23.68
N SER A 416 -10.59 -0.67 -22.37
CA SER A 416 -11.78 0.00 -21.82
C SER A 416 -11.77 1.50 -22.10
N ILE A 417 -10.62 2.19 -21.89
CA ILE A 417 -10.50 3.62 -22.18
C ILE A 417 -10.60 3.89 -23.68
N SER A 418 -9.87 3.13 -24.51
CA SER A 418 -9.89 3.31 -25.97
C SER A 418 -11.29 3.14 -26.55
N HIS A 419 -12.04 2.14 -26.06
CA HIS A 419 -13.43 1.92 -26.50
C HIS A 419 -14.36 3.07 -26.08
N ALA A 420 -14.25 3.55 -24.84
CA ALA A 420 -15.06 4.67 -24.35
C ALA A 420 -14.79 5.97 -25.11
N LEU A 421 -13.52 6.25 -25.42
CA LEU A 421 -13.14 7.44 -26.20
C LEU A 421 -13.69 7.39 -27.64
N GLN A 422 -13.70 6.20 -28.27
CA GLN A 422 -14.33 6.02 -29.60
C GLN A 422 -15.84 6.29 -29.60
N LEU A 423 -16.52 6.02 -28.47
CA LEU A 423 -17.94 6.27 -28.28
C LEU A 423 -18.25 7.71 -27.80
N GLY A 424 -17.22 8.54 -27.55
CA GLY A 424 -17.37 9.90 -27.00
C GLY A 424 -17.77 9.90 -25.52
N GLU A 425 -17.55 8.79 -24.80
CA GLU A 425 -17.85 8.68 -23.37
C GLU A 425 -16.71 9.23 -22.49
N GLN A 426 -17.06 9.56 -21.25
CA GLN A 426 -16.07 10.06 -20.30
C GLN A 426 -15.08 8.97 -19.86
N PRO A 427 -13.74 9.21 -19.95
CA PRO A 427 -12.73 8.18 -19.74
C PRO A 427 -12.57 7.74 -18.27
N LEU A 428 -12.96 8.57 -17.30
CA LEU A 428 -12.86 8.27 -15.87
C LEU A 428 -13.52 6.95 -15.47
N ARG A 429 -14.76 6.75 -15.95
CA ARG A 429 -15.51 5.54 -15.65
C ARG A 429 -14.92 4.32 -16.35
N ALA A 430 -14.47 4.50 -17.59
CA ALA A 430 -13.85 3.45 -18.37
C ALA A 430 -12.53 2.97 -17.76
N ALA A 431 -11.69 3.90 -17.28
CA ALA A 431 -10.45 3.56 -16.57
C ALA A 431 -10.74 2.70 -15.33
N ALA A 432 -11.73 3.10 -14.52
CA ALA A 432 -12.14 2.34 -13.34
C ALA A 432 -12.71 0.95 -13.68
N LEU A 433 -13.49 0.81 -14.76
CA LEU A 433 -14.01 -0.47 -15.24
C LEU A 433 -12.88 -1.39 -15.73
N GLY A 434 -11.95 -0.86 -16.52
CA GLY A 434 -10.78 -1.62 -16.96
C GLY A 434 -9.95 -2.14 -15.79
N LEU A 435 -9.76 -1.29 -14.75
CA LEU A 435 -9.09 -1.69 -13.51
C LEU A 435 -9.84 -2.80 -12.78
N LEU A 436 -11.18 -2.71 -12.68
CA LEU A 436 -12.01 -3.73 -12.04
C LEU A 436 -11.91 -5.07 -12.76
N VAL A 437 -11.99 -5.08 -14.08
CA VAL A 437 -11.88 -6.29 -14.90
C VAL A 437 -10.50 -6.93 -14.75
N GLY A 438 -9.43 -6.13 -14.85
CA GLY A 438 -8.07 -6.63 -14.73
C GLY A 438 -7.75 -7.18 -13.35
N MET A 439 -8.05 -6.42 -12.28
CA MET A 439 -7.81 -6.85 -10.89
C MET A 439 -8.74 -8.01 -10.50
N GLY A 440 -9.99 -8.01 -10.96
CA GLY A 440 -10.93 -9.12 -10.75
C GLY A 440 -10.44 -10.40 -11.42
N GLY A 441 -9.98 -10.31 -12.66
CA GLY A 441 -9.37 -11.43 -13.38
C GLY A 441 -8.11 -11.97 -12.68
N GLY A 442 -7.21 -11.07 -12.24
CA GLY A 442 -6.04 -11.44 -11.47
C GLY A 442 -6.38 -12.11 -10.14
N LEU A 443 -7.39 -11.60 -9.42
CA LEU A 443 -7.89 -12.24 -8.21
C LEU A 443 -8.44 -13.65 -8.49
N LEU A 444 -9.22 -13.83 -9.54
CA LEU A 444 -9.74 -15.14 -9.92
C LEU A 444 -8.62 -16.14 -10.18
N VAL A 445 -7.60 -15.75 -10.96
CA VAL A 445 -6.41 -16.58 -11.19
C VAL A 445 -5.70 -16.92 -9.88
N GLY A 446 -5.52 -15.92 -9.00
CA GLY A 446 -4.91 -16.12 -7.69
C GLY A 446 -5.69 -17.07 -6.77
N LEU A 447 -7.03 -16.98 -6.75
CA LEU A 447 -7.90 -17.88 -5.99
C LEU A 447 -7.89 -19.31 -6.55
N VAL A 448 -7.88 -19.47 -7.87
CA VAL A 448 -7.74 -20.79 -8.54
C VAL A 448 -6.39 -21.41 -8.17
N TYR A 449 -5.32 -20.61 -8.20
CA TYR A 449 -3.99 -21.07 -7.77
C TYR A 449 -3.98 -21.52 -6.30
N LEU A 450 -4.58 -20.75 -5.39
CA LEU A 450 -4.73 -21.13 -3.98
C LEU A 450 -5.53 -22.41 -3.81
N TRP A 451 -6.63 -22.56 -4.56
CA TRP A 451 -7.46 -23.76 -4.50
C TRP A 451 -6.70 -25.01 -4.99
N GLN A 452 -6.00 -24.91 -6.11
CA GLN A 452 -5.22 -26.03 -6.65
C GLN A 452 -4.08 -26.47 -5.73
N THR A 453 -3.42 -25.51 -5.06
CA THR A 453 -2.22 -25.78 -4.26
C THR A 453 -2.52 -26.13 -2.80
N LEU A 454 -3.50 -25.47 -2.21
CA LEU A 454 -3.81 -25.57 -0.78
C LEU A 454 -5.21 -26.10 -0.49
N GLN A 455 -6.03 -26.34 -1.53
CA GLN A 455 -7.45 -26.72 -1.39
C GLN A 455 -8.23 -25.72 -0.50
N SER A 456 -7.85 -24.45 -0.57
CA SER A 456 -8.45 -23.36 0.21
C SER A 456 -8.95 -22.27 -0.73
N SER A 457 -10.13 -21.75 -0.47
CA SER A 457 -10.75 -20.71 -1.29
C SER A 457 -11.58 -19.76 -0.43
N LEU A 458 -12.04 -18.71 -1.05
CA LEU A 458 -12.98 -17.79 -0.45
C LEU A 458 -14.35 -18.50 -0.33
N PRO A 459 -14.99 -18.54 0.86
CA PRO A 459 -16.29 -19.19 1.01
C PRO A 459 -17.36 -18.50 0.16
N ILE A 460 -17.98 -19.23 -0.78
CA ILE A 460 -18.98 -18.68 -1.70
C ILE A 460 -20.16 -18.08 -0.93
N LEU A 461 -20.58 -18.71 0.17
CA LEU A 461 -21.66 -18.23 0.99
C LEU A 461 -21.37 -16.86 1.62
N THR A 462 -20.14 -16.62 2.05
CA THR A 462 -19.68 -15.31 2.51
C THR A 462 -19.78 -14.26 1.40
N LEU A 463 -19.34 -14.60 0.17
CA LEU A 463 -19.42 -13.69 -0.97
C LEU A 463 -20.87 -13.31 -1.28
N LEU A 464 -21.79 -14.27 -1.27
CA LEU A 464 -23.23 -14.03 -1.51
C LEU A 464 -23.85 -13.16 -0.41
N ARG A 465 -23.59 -13.46 0.87
CA ARG A 465 -24.16 -12.72 2.01
C ARG A 465 -23.61 -11.30 2.11
N THR A 466 -22.31 -11.13 1.92
CA THR A 466 -21.68 -9.79 1.91
C THR A 466 -22.10 -8.99 0.68
N GLY A 467 -22.27 -9.64 -0.48
CA GLY A 467 -22.81 -9.03 -1.69
C GLY A 467 -24.28 -8.57 -1.50
N LEU A 468 -25.12 -9.40 -0.86
CA LEU A 468 -26.48 -9.02 -0.49
C LEU A 468 -26.51 -7.81 0.46
N ALA A 469 -25.66 -7.83 1.49
CA ALA A 469 -25.56 -6.72 2.44
C ALA A 469 -25.15 -5.42 1.74
N LEU A 470 -24.12 -5.47 0.87
CA LEU A 470 -23.69 -4.32 0.09
C LEU A 470 -24.80 -3.85 -0.87
N GLY A 471 -25.46 -4.76 -1.59
CA GLY A 471 -26.57 -4.44 -2.50
C GLY A 471 -27.72 -3.73 -1.77
N THR A 472 -28.10 -4.22 -0.59
CA THR A 472 -29.12 -3.60 0.26
C THR A 472 -28.75 -2.15 0.62
N VAL A 473 -27.49 -1.92 1.04
CA VAL A 473 -26.99 -0.58 1.36
C VAL A 473 -27.03 0.34 0.13
N MET A 474 -26.60 -0.15 -1.04
CA MET A 474 -26.59 0.64 -2.27
C MET A 474 -28.02 1.02 -2.72
N VAL A 475 -28.99 0.12 -2.56
CA VAL A 475 -30.38 0.41 -2.87
C VAL A 475 -30.96 1.45 -1.89
N LEU A 476 -30.75 1.29 -0.59
CA LEU A 476 -31.22 2.24 0.42
C LEU A 476 -30.57 3.62 0.25
N GLY A 477 -29.28 3.66 -0.14
CA GLY A 477 -28.58 4.90 -0.40
C GLY A 477 -29.18 5.76 -1.53
N ARG A 478 -29.92 5.16 -2.47
CA ARG A 478 -30.59 5.90 -3.55
C ARG A 478 -31.72 6.80 -3.03
N PHE A 479 -32.33 6.48 -1.90
CA PHE A 479 -33.40 7.26 -1.28
C PHE A 479 -32.85 8.41 -0.42
N TRP A 480 -31.53 8.47 -0.19
CA TRP A 480 -30.92 9.59 0.54
C TRP A 480 -30.83 10.83 -0.33
N PRO A 481 -31.06 12.05 0.21
CA PRO A 481 -31.00 13.28 -0.56
C PRO A 481 -29.68 13.50 -1.31
N VAL A 482 -29.75 14.18 -2.43
CA VAL A 482 -28.57 14.48 -3.26
C VAL A 482 -27.60 15.36 -2.49
N ALA A 483 -26.31 15.12 -2.64
CA ALA A 483 -25.25 15.93 -2.03
C ALA A 483 -25.37 17.39 -2.50
N GLY A 484 -25.42 18.32 -1.54
CA GLY A 484 -25.57 19.73 -1.82
C GLY A 484 -27.01 20.22 -1.91
N SER A 485 -28.03 19.34 -1.77
CA SER A 485 -29.42 19.78 -1.59
C SER A 485 -29.60 20.58 -0.29
N ALA A 486 -30.64 21.41 -0.25
CA ALA A 486 -30.95 22.20 0.94
C ALA A 486 -31.25 21.27 2.15
N GLY A 487 -30.84 21.69 3.33
CA GLY A 487 -31.09 20.99 4.58
C GLY A 487 -29.92 20.14 5.08
N LEU A 488 -30.10 19.61 6.31
CA LEU A 488 -29.07 18.87 7.03
C LEU A 488 -28.61 17.61 6.28
N LEU A 489 -29.54 16.88 5.66
CA LEU A 489 -29.25 15.60 4.99
C LEU A 489 -28.42 15.75 3.71
N GLY A 490 -28.49 16.89 2.99
CA GLY A 490 -27.65 17.20 1.85
C GLY A 490 -26.29 17.82 2.22
N SER A 491 -26.08 18.10 3.50
CA SER A 491 -24.84 18.68 4.03
C SER A 491 -23.71 17.65 4.18
N LYS A 492 -22.52 18.12 4.55
CA LYS A 492 -21.40 17.24 4.93
C LYS A 492 -21.72 16.35 6.13
N VAL A 493 -22.48 16.89 7.11
CA VAL A 493 -22.95 16.13 8.27
C VAL A 493 -23.91 15.02 7.84
N GLY A 494 -24.83 15.32 6.93
CA GLY A 494 -25.73 14.31 6.35
C GLY A 494 -24.97 13.18 5.62
N THR A 495 -23.87 13.50 4.97
CA THR A 495 -23.00 12.48 4.34
C THR A 495 -22.38 11.55 5.38
N ILE A 496 -21.90 12.09 6.52
CA ILE A 496 -21.35 11.27 7.62
C ILE A 496 -22.44 10.38 8.23
N LEU A 497 -23.64 10.92 8.45
CA LEU A 497 -24.79 10.17 8.95
C LEU A 497 -25.18 9.04 7.98
N CYS A 498 -25.24 9.34 6.68
CA CYS A 498 -25.51 8.32 5.65
C CYS A 498 -24.47 7.19 5.67
N ALA A 499 -23.18 7.53 5.74
CA ALA A 499 -22.10 6.53 5.82
C ALA A 499 -22.19 5.69 7.10
N GLY A 500 -22.52 6.30 8.25
CA GLY A 500 -22.73 5.59 9.51
C GLY A 500 -23.91 4.62 9.45
N LEU A 501 -25.05 5.10 8.92
CA LEU A 501 -26.24 4.25 8.72
C LEU A 501 -25.97 3.11 7.73
N ALA A 502 -25.24 3.38 6.66
CA ALA A 502 -24.80 2.36 5.70
C ALA A 502 -24.00 1.23 6.38
N GLY A 503 -23.06 1.60 7.25
CA GLY A 503 -22.31 0.63 8.06
C GLY A 503 -23.19 -0.18 9.00
N ILE A 504 -24.14 0.46 9.67
CA ILE A 504 -25.09 -0.21 10.58
C ILE A 504 -25.97 -1.19 9.79
N VAL A 505 -26.57 -0.77 8.67
CA VAL A 505 -27.41 -1.63 7.81
C VAL A 505 -26.60 -2.81 7.29
N TYR A 506 -25.35 -2.57 6.83
CA TYR A 506 -24.45 -3.62 6.37
C TYR A 506 -24.24 -4.69 7.46
N LEU A 507 -23.89 -4.27 8.68
CA LEU A 507 -23.68 -5.18 9.80
C LEU A 507 -24.96 -5.91 10.20
N MET A 508 -26.11 -5.22 10.18
CA MET A 508 -27.42 -5.82 10.48
C MET A 508 -27.76 -6.94 9.49
N VAL A 509 -27.57 -6.72 8.18
CA VAL A 509 -27.81 -7.74 7.16
C VAL A 509 -26.88 -8.95 7.34
N LEU A 510 -25.60 -8.73 7.71
CA LEU A 510 -24.66 -9.81 7.99
C LEU A 510 -25.06 -10.64 9.23
N LEU A 511 -25.58 -9.99 10.27
CA LEU A 511 -26.09 -10.68 11.46
C LEU A 511 -27.35 -11.49 11.12
N LEU A 512 -28.29 -10.90 10.39
CA LEU A 512 -29.54 -11.56 9.98
C LEU A 512 -29.30 -12.73 9.01
N SER A 513 -28.33 -12.62 8.12
CA SER A 513 -27.95 -13.69 7.19
C SER A 513 -27.13 -14.82 7.85
N GLY A 514 -26.77 -14.66 9.13
CA GLY A 514 -25.95 -15.63 9.87
C GLY A 514 -24.48 -15.69 9.41
N GLU A 515 -23.98 -14.64 8.76
CA GLU A 515 -22.56 -14.54 8.38
C GLU A 515 -21.70 -14.17 9.59
N LEU A 516 -22.19 -13.29 10.46
CA LEU A 516 -21.59 -12.95 11.75
C LEU A 516 -22.47 -13.48 12.87
N SER A 517 -21.88 -14.11 13.88
CA SER A 517 -22.58 -14.46 15.11
C SER A 517 -22.28 -13.46 16.22
N ILE A 518 -23.28 -13.20 17.09
CA ILE A 518 -23.09 -12.32 18.26
C ILE A 518 -22.01 -12.89 19.18
N LYS A 519 -21.83 -14.22 19.22
CA LYS A 519 -20.78 -14.90 19.98
C LYS A 519 -19.39 -14.58 19.42
N GLU A 520 -19.21 -14.54 18.09
CA GLU A 520 -17.94 -14.14 17.45
C GLU A 520 -17.59 -12.68 17.76
N LEU A 521 -18.57 -11.77 17.72
CA LEU A 521 -18.39 -10.37 18.12
C LEU A 521 -18.03 -10.21 19.61
N ALA A 522 -18.61 -11.03 20.48
CA ALA A 522 -18.31 -11.04 21.91
C ALA A 522 -16.89 -11.58 22.21
N LEU A 523 -16.39 -12.54 21.42
CA LEU A 523 -15.03 -13.06 21.53
C LEU A 523 -13.99 -12.01 21.14
N LEU A 524 -14.21 -11.23 20.09
CA LEU A 524 -13.35 -10.09 19.72
C LEU A 524 -13.26 -9.03 20.84
N ARG A 525 -14.28 -8.92 21.68
CA ARG A 525 -14.30 -8.02 22.84
C ARG A 525 -13.63 -8.63 24.08
N ARG A 526 -13.49 -9.96 24.19
CA ARG A 526 -12.96 -10.70 25.36
C ARG A 526 -11.48 -11.06 25.28
N GLU A 527 -10.86 -11.07 24.12
CA GLU A 527 -9.42 -11.29 24.00
C GLU A 527 -8.60 -10.04 24.43
N ARG A 528 -8.71 -9.69 25.73
CA ARG A 528 -7.55 -9.13 26.43
C ARG A 528 -6.57 -10.28 26.59
N PRO A 529 -5.29 -10.10 26.26
CA PRO A 529 -4.30 -11.15 26.45
C PRO A 529 -4.32 -11.55 27.93
N GLN A 530 -4.77 -12.77 28.21
CA GLN A 530 -4.52 -13.40 29.50
C GLN A 530 -3.01 -13.56 29.60
N SER A 531 -2.41 -12.87 30.58
CA SER A 531 -1.04 -13.16 31.01
C SER A 531 -0.95 -14.67 31.29
N PRO A 532 0.07 -15.39 30.78
CA PRO A 532 0.31 -16.74 31.20
C PRO A 532 0.52 -16.71 32.74
N THR A 533 -0.36 -17.34 33.46
CA THR A 533 -0.13 -17.70 34.86
C THR A 533 1.07 -18.61 34.86
N VAL A 534 2.19 -18.10 35.36
CA VAL A 534 3.32 -18.91 35.77
C VAL A 534 2.85 -19.64 37.02
N ASP A 535 2.40 -20.87 36.84
CA ASP A 535 2.23 -21.78 37.96
C ASP A 535 3.64 -22.12 38.47
N ALA A 536 3.82 -21.84 39.78
CA ALA A 536 5.06 -21.98 40.54
C ALA A 536 5.49 -23.46 40.69
#